data_be44608a88f96a3c9450717bdaaf6194
#
_entry.id   be44608a88f96a3c9450717bdaaf6194
#
_cell.length_a   1.000
_cell.length_b   1.000
_cell.length_c   1.000
_cell.angle_alpha   90.00
_cell.angle_beta   90.00
_cell.angle_gamma   90.00
#
_symmetry.space_group_name_H-M   'P 1'
#
loop_
_entity.id
_entity.type
_entity.pdbx_description
1 polymer ?
#
loop_
_entity_poly.entity_id
_entity_poly.type
_entity_poly.pdbx_seq_one_letter_code
_entity_poly.pdbx_strand_id
1 'polypeptide(L)'
;MDIVSAIRKLCEGEKAFHDLFDKTKTYDKLLALSDDKKDAELFGALLYGNARNTLIEMINDAYNFKKYAVTAHGLLVSDGLDVADAKRALEIFFKTFGFPGYREMDPSKVSTVSDTISENFTTEYEGEVQNGKEYGVGTRTCYSNGKWCNYDECVWIDGVMIGYDFAKEIEFGAFEDQKIGFVVNDNFVGNIRIIPAGDSEPFDDTVKKFSVKC
;
A
#
# COMPACT_ATOMS: atom_id res chain seq x y z
N MET A 1 11.75 -0.92 -16.79
CA MET A 1 11.68 -1.40 -15.37
C MET A 1 10.54 -2.38 -15.22
N ASP A 2 10.57 -3.25 -14.21
CA ASP A 2 9.44 -4.14 -13.94
C ASP A 2 8.16 -3.34 -13.63
N ILE A 3 7.00 -4.01 -13.74
CA ILE A 3 5.70 -3.34 -13.62
C ILE A 3 5.46 -2.75 -12.23
N VAL A 4 5.88 -3.42 -11.14
CA VAL A 4 5.70 -2.95 -9.77
C VAL A 4 6.49 -1.66 -9.55
N SER A 5 7.75 -1.63 -10.00
CA SER A 5 8.61 -0.42 -9.95
C SER A 5 8.03 0.72 -10.82
N ALA A 6 7.46 0.40 -11.99
CA ALA A 6 6.83 1.39 -12.86
C ALA A 6 5.60 2.04 -12.19
N ILE A 7 4.75 1.24 -11.54
CA ILE A 7 3.57 1.75 -10.83
C ILE A 7 4.00 2.60 -9.63
N ARG A 8 4.95 2.13 -8.82
CA ARG A 8 5.49 2.89 -7.67
C ARG A 8 6.06 4.23 -8.13
N LYS A 9 6.79 4.26 -9.26
CA LYS A 9 7.30 5.50 -9.87
C LYS A 9 6.18 6.47 -10.23
N LEU A 10 5.04 5.98 -10.72
CA LEU A 10 3.87 6.81 -10.99
C LEU A 10 3.16 7.31 -9.74
N CYS A 11 3.40 6.69 -8.58
CA CYS A 11 2.85 7.10 -7.29
C CYS A 11 3.76 8.08 -6.51
N GLU A 12 4.90 8.49 -7.06
CA GLU A 12 5.76 9.50 -6.42
C GLU A 12 5.09 10.88 -6.43
N GLY A 13 4.94 11.48 -5.25
CA GLY A 13 4.37 12.81 -5.04
C GLY A 13 2.96 12.82 -4.45
N GLU A 14 2.60 13.95 -3.86
CA GLU A 14 1.43 14.12 -2.97
C GLU A 14 0.07 13.70 -3.58
N LYS A 15 -0.11 13.90 -4.89
CA LYS A 15 -1.37 13.55 -5.59
C LYS A 15 -1.26 12.33 -6.49
N ALA A 16 -0.08 11.77 -6.59
CA ALA A 16 0.22 10.78 -7.63
C ALA A 16 -0.57 9.49 -7.47
N PHE A 17 -0.83 9.04 -6.23
CA PHE A 17 -1.69 7.87 -5.99
C PHE A 17 -3.12 8.08 -6.51
N HIS A 18 -3.70 9.27 -6.31
CA HIS A 18 -5.03 9.59 -6.85
C HIS A 18 -5.01 9.65 -8.39
N ASP A 19 -3.94 10.21 -8.97
CA ASP A 19 -3.79 10.32 -10.41
C ASP A 19 -3.60 8.95 -11.09
N LEU A 20 -3.15 7.93 -10.35
CA LEU A 20 -3.04 6.56 -10.85
C LEU A 20 -4.38 6.03 -11.39
N PHE A 21 -5.50 6.45 -10.80
CA PHE A 21 -6.86 6.07 -11.23
C PHE A 21 -7.41 6.92 -12.38
N ASP A 22 -6.65 7.89 -12.89
CA ASP A 22 -6.99 8.69 -14.05
C ASP A 22 -6.24 8.15 -15.29
N LYS A 23 -6.98 7.43 -16.15
CA LYS A 23 -6.41 6.81 -17.36
C LYS A 23 -5.69 7.82 -18.24
N THR A 24 -6.24 9.03 -18.37
CA THR A 24 -5.69 10.07 -19.27
C THR A 24 -4.36 10.61 -18.77
N LYS A 25 -4.09 10.52 -17.46
CA LYS A 25 -2.84 11.03 -16.86
C LYS A 25 -1.74 9.99 -16.79
N THR A 26 -2.10 8.70 -16.66
CA THR A 26 -1.14 7.68 -16.20
C THR A 26 -0.98 6.49 -17.14
N TYR A 27 -1.98 6.11 -17.94
CA TYR A 27 -1.92 4.86 -18.70
C TYR A 27 -0.77 4.84 -19.73
N ASP A 28 -0.61 5.90 -20.52
CA ASP A 28 0.47 5.98 -21.52
C ASP A 28 1.85 6.03 -20.84
N LYS A 29 1.96 6.68 -19.68
CA LYS A 29 3.18 6.69 -18.89
C LYS A 29 3.52 5.31 -18.34
N LEU A 30 2.53 4.56 -17.86
CA LEU A 30 2.71 3.19 -17.38
C LEU A 30 3.24 2.30 -18.52
N LEU A 31 2.62 2.37 -19.70
CA LEU A 31 3.08 1.66 -20.90
C LEU A 31 4.50 2.07 -21.31
N ALA A 32 4.88 3.33 -21.14
CA ALA A 32 6.22 3.79 -21.46
C ALA A 32 7.28 3.33 -20.45
N LEU A 33 6.95 3.27 -19.17
CA LEU A 33 7.88 2.93 -18.09
C LEU A 33 8.09 1.41 -17.94
N SER A 34 7.05 0.60 -18.14
CA SER A 34 7.13 -0.85 -17.98
C SER A 34 7.83 -1.52 -19.16
N ASP A 35 8.77 -2.43 -18.88
CA ASP A 35 9.35 -3.31 -19.89
C ASP A 35 8.37 -4.41 -20.30
N ASP A 36 7.46 -4.82 -19.41
CA ASP A 36 6.38 -5.77 -19.67
C ASP A 36 5.09 -5.04 -20.05
N LYS A 37 4.81 -4.99 -21.33
CA LYS A 37 3.60 -4.33 -21.85
C LYS A 37 2.33 -5.09 -21.49
N LYS A 38 2.39 -6.43 -21.45
CA LYS A 38 1.25 -7.25 -21.06
C LYS A 38 0.84 -6.97 -19.62
N ASP A 39 1.79 -6.96 -18.69
CA ASP A 39 1.51 -6.64 -17.29
C ASP A 39 0.96 -5.20 -17.12
N ALA A 40 1.44 -4.24 -17.91
CA ALA A 40 0.91 -2.89 -17.91
C ALA A 40 -0.54 -2.81 -18.42
N GLU A 41 -0.88 -3.57 -19.46
CA GLU A 41 -2.25 -3.69 -19.99
C GLU A 41 -3.18 -4.36 -18.98
N LEU A 42 -2.74 -5.44 -18.32
CA LEU A 42 -3.50 -6.14 -17.27
C LEU A 42 -3.79 -5.23 -16.08
N PHE A 43 -2.79 -4.48 -15.63
CA PHE A 43 -2.98 -3.49 -14.56
C PHE A 43 -3.90 -2.35 -15.00
N GLY A 44 -3.81 -1.91 -16.24
CA GLY A 44 -4.74 -0.94 -16.84
C GLY A 44 -6.18 -1.45 -16.88
N ALA A 45 -6.41 -2.72 -17.23
CA ALA A 45 -7.74 -3.34 -17.20
C ALA A 45 -8.33 -3.34 -15.78
N LEU A 46 -7.52 -3.59 -14.75
CA LEU A 46 -7.92 -3.55 -13.35
C LEU A 46 -8.30 -2.12 -12.90
N LEU A 47 -7.51 -1.11 -13.26
CA LEU A 47 -7.70 0.26 -12.80
C LEU A 47 -8.81 1.02 -13.54
N TYR A 48 -9.03 0.72 -14.82
CA TYR A 48 -9.88 1.53 -15.70
C TYR A 48 -11.08 0.78 -16.26
N GLY A 49 -11.19 -0.54 -15.98
CA GLY A 49 -12.30 -1.41 -16.33
C GLY A 49 -13.39 -1.46 -15.25
N ASN A 50 -14.31 -2.42 -15.39
CA ASN A 50 -15.43 -2.63 -14.47
C ASN A 50 -14.98 -3.00 -13.04
N ALA A 51 -13.78 -3.56 -12.85
CA ALA A 51 -13.22 -3.90 -11.56
C ALA A 51 -12.79 -2.68 -10.71
N ARG A 52 -12.68 -1.48 -11.32
CA ARG A 52 -12.20 -0.24 -10.66
C ARG A 52 -12.92 0.07 -9.35
N ASN A 53 -14.25 0.04 -9.35
CA ASN A 53 -15.02 0.39 -8.15
C ASN A 53 -14.79 -0.63 -7.02
N THR A 54 -14.69 -1.92 -7.36
CA THR A 54 -14.36 -2.98 -6.40
C THR A 54 -12.96 -2.78 -5.83
N LEU A 55 -12.01 -2.29 -6.62
CA LEU A 55 -10.67 -1.96 -6.16
C LEU A 55 -10.67 -0.77 -5.19
N ILE A 56 -11.48 0.26 -5.44
CA ILE A 56 -11.67 1.39 -4.53
C ILE A 56 -12.29 0.94 -3.20
N GLU A 57 -13.30 0.04 -3.25
CA GLU A 57 -13.86 -0.55 -2.03
C GLU A 57 -12.83 -1.42 -1.29
N MET A 58 -11.98 -2.15 -2.00
CA MET A 58 -10.86 -2.90 -1.42
C MET A 58 -9.87 -1.99 -0.68
N ILE A 59 -9.53 -0.84 -1.24
CA ILE A 59 -8.68 0.17 -0.58
C ILE A 59 -9.38 0.69 0.70
N ASN A 60 -10.68 0.96 0.63
CA ASN A 60 -11.47 1.45 1.75
C ASN A 60 -11.79 0.39 2.83
N ASP A 61 -11.51 -0.87 2.58
CA ASP A 61 -11.76 -1.98 3.52
C ASP A 61 -10.66 -3.04 3.35
N ALA A 62 -9.42 -2.57 3.46
CA ALA A 62 -8.23 -3.36 3.11
C ALA A 62 -8.06 -4.62 3.97
N TYR A 63 -8.51 -4.60 5.22
CA TYR A 63 -8.51 -5.79 6.07
C TYR A 63 -9.29 -6.96 5.44
N ASN A 64 -10.39 -6.67 4.75
CA ASN A 64 -11.23 -7.64 4.06
C ASN A 64 -10.88 -7.82 2.56
N PHE A 65 -9.67 -7.46 2.13
CA PHE A 65 -9.25 -7.41 0.73
C PHE A 65 -9.55 -8.70 -0.07
N LYS A 66 -9.46 -9.88 0.56
CA LYS A 66 -9.72 -11.17 -0.11
C LYS A 66 -11.13 -11.27 -0.69
N LYS A 67 -12.14 -10.71 0.01
CA LYS A 67 -13.53 -10.65 -0.46
C LYS A 67 -13.64 -9.84 -1.75
N TYR A 68 -13.02 -8.67 -1.78
CA TYR A 68 -13.02 -7.78 -2.95
C TYR A 68 -12.20 -8.34 -4.10
N ALA A 69 -11.09 -9.04 -3.78
CA ALA A 69 -10.25 -9.70 -4.78
C ALA A 69 -11.03 -10.75 -5.60
N VAL A 70 -11.87 -11.55 -4.93
CA VAL A 70 -12.74 -12.53 -5.62
C VAL A 70 -13.71 -11.83 -6.56
N THR A 71 -14.34 -10.74 -6.13
CA THR A 71 -15.28 -9.97 -6.96
C THR A 71 -14.56 -9.31 -8.15
N ALA A 72 -13.42 -8.65 -7.90
CA ALA A 72 -12.64 -8.01 -8.95
C ALA A 72 -12.14 -9.02 -10.00
N HIS A 73 -11.67 -10.19 -9.56
CA HIS A 73 -11.28 -11.28 -10.45
C HIS A 73 -12.44 -11.71 -11.37
N GLY A 74 -13.64 -11.92 -10.80
CA GLY A 74 -14.83 -12.27 -11.58
C GLY A 74 -15.21 -11.21 -12.61
N LEU A 75 -15.09 -9.93 -12.27
CA LEU A 75 -15.34 -8.82 -13.18
C LEU A 75 -14.32 -8.78 -14.32
N LEU A 76 -13.03 -8.95 -14.04
CA LEU A 76 -11.98 -9.01 -15.05
C LEU A 76 -12.21 -10.16 -16.05
N VAL A 77 -12.60 -11.34 -15.55
CA VAL A 77 -12.93 -12.49 -16.42
C VAL A 77 -14.18 -12.19 -17.26
N SER A 78 -15.20 -11.55 -16.69
CA SER A 78 -16.40 -11.15 -17.45
C SER A 78 -16.12 -10.07 -18.50
N ASP A 79 -15.08 -9.26 -18.31
CA ASP A 79 -14.59 -8.27 -19.28
C ASP A 79 -13.70 -8.90 -20.38
N GLY A 80 -13.48 -10.23 -20.32
CA GLY A 80 -12.81 -10.99 -21.39
C GLY A 80 -11.36 -11.38 -21.10
N LEU A 81 -10.83 -11.11 -19.89
CA LEU A 81 -9.53 -11.64 -19.50
C LEU A 81 -9.65 -13.14 -19.23
N ASP A 82 -8.61 -13.90 -19.54
CA ASP A 82 -8.55 -15.28 -19.04
C ASP A 82 -8.30 -15.29 -17.52
N VAL A 83 -8.55 -16.45 -16.88
CA VAL A 83 -8.47 -16.62 -15.42
C VAL A 83 -7.06 -16.32 -14.90
N ALA A 84 -6.01 -16.71 -15.64
CA ALA A 84 -4.63 -16.49 -15.23
C ALA A 84 -4.25 -15.01 -15.34
N ASP A 85 -4.66 -14.33 -16.39
CA ASP A 85 -4.43 -12.90 -16.60
C ASP A 85 -5.20 -12.04 -15.58
N ALA A 86 -6.45 -12.39 -15.26
CA ALA A 86 -7.23 -11.73 -14.20
C ALA A 86 -6.55 -11.88 -12.82
N LYS A 87 -6.05 -13.07 -12.50
CA LYS A 87 -5.26 -13.32 -11.29
C LYS A 87 -3.97 -12.48 -11.29
N ARG A 88 -3.24 -12.46 -12.42
CA ARG A 88 -1.99 -11.70 -12.57
C ARG A 88 -2.19 -10.21 -12.36
N ALA A 89 -3.27 -9.63 -12.90
CA ALA A 89 -3.63 -8.22 -12.69
C ALA A 89 -3.76 -7.87 -11.19
N LEU A 90 -4.44 -8.71 -10.42
CA LEU A 90 -4.58 -8.54 -8.97
C LEU A 90 -3.25 -8.74 -8.21
N GLU A 91 -2.45 -9.73 -8.60
CA GLU A 91 -1.12 -9.95 -8.01
C GLU A 91 -0.20 -8.75 -8.17
N ILE A 92 -0.23 -8.08 -9.34
CA ILE A 92 0.51 -6.84 -9.58
C ILE A 92 0.08 -5.76 -8.57
N PHE A 93 -1.22 -5.57 -8.36
CA PHE A 93 -1.74 -4.61 -7.39
C PHE A 93 -1.31 -4.96 -5.97
N PHE A 94 -1.45 -6.21 -5.56
CA PHE A 94 -1.09 -6.65 -4.21
C PHE A 94 0.41 -6.51 -3.92
N LYS A 95 1.27 -6.86 -4.88
CA LYS A 95 2.73 -6.67 -4.78
C LYS A 95 3.11 -5.19 -4.73
N THR A 96 2.46 -4.37 -5.55
CA THR A 96 2.75 -2.92 -5.58
C THR A 96 2.50 -2.27 -4.23
N PHE A 97 1.38 -2.62 -3.58
CA PHE A 97 0.90 -1.97 -2.35
C PHE A 97 1.03 -2.85 -1.10
N GLY A 98 1.83 -3.90 -1.15
CA GLY A 98 2.26 -4.66 0.04
C GLY A 98 1.15 -5.41 0.77
N PHE A 99 0.17 -5.97 0.07
CA PHE A 99 -0.85 -6.80 0.72
C PHE A 99 -0.27 -8.09 1.32
N PRO A 100 -0.88 -8.64 2.39
CA PRO A 100 -0.38 -9.84 3.04
C PRO A 100 -0.23 -11.03 2.08
N GLY A 101 0.93 -11.69 2.12
CA GLY A 101 1.30 -12.77 1.21
C GLY A 101 1.91 -12.31 -0.12
N TYR A 102 2.03 -10.98 -0.33
CA TYR A 102 2.61 -10.39 -1.55
C TYR A 102 3.74 -9.38 -1.24
N ARG A 103 4.20 -9.33 0.00
CA ARG A 103 5.32 -8.50 0.45
C ARG A 103 6.62 -9.20 0.13
N GLU A 104 7.24 -8.79 -0.95
CA GLU A 104 8.56 -9.27 -1.37
C GLU A 104 9.53 -8.09 -1.37
N MET A 105 10.62 -8.17 -0.60
CA MET A 105 11.72 -7.22 -0.63
C MET A 105 12.82 -7.72 -1.57
N ASP A 106 13.41 -6.83 -2.32
CA ASP A 106 14.64 -7.11 -3.04
C ASP A 106 15.84 -7.02 -2.06
N PRO A 107 16.47 -8.15 -1.67
CA PRO A 107 17.53 -8.14 -0.67
C PRO A 107 18.72 -7.25 -1.04
N SER A 108 18.91 -6.99 -2.34
CA SER A 108 20.00 -6.13 -2.82
C SER A 108 19.76 -4.64 -2.57
N LYS A 109 18.52 -4.25 -2.26
CA LYS A 109 18.10 -2.87 -1.99
C LYS A 109 17.78 -2.61 -0.53
N VAL A 110 17.79 -3.65 0.31
CA VAL A 110 17.48 -3.51 1.74
C VAL A 110 18.63 -2.76 2.44
N SER A 111 18.25 -1.76 3.23
CA SER A 111 19.15 -0.96 4.05
C SER A 111 18.42 -0.48 5.29
N THR A 112 19.18 -0.08 6.30
CA THR A 112 18.65 0.61 7.48
C THR A 112 18.89 2.10 7.33
N VAL A 113 17.85 2.90 7.51
CA VAL A 113 17.92 4.36 7.55
C VAL A 113 17.44 4.82 8.92
N SER A 114 18.28 5.58 9.62
CA SER A 114 17.92 6.17 10.91
C SER A 114 17.85 7.68 10.78
N ASP A 115 16.80 8.27 11.31
CA ASP A 115 16.62 9.72 11.31
C ASP A 115 16.31 10.22 12.73
N THR A 116 16.88 11.36 13.08
CA THR A 116 16.63 12.06 14.34
C THR A 116 15.76 13.27 14.08
N ILE A 117 14.46 13.10 14.31
CA ILE A 117 13.45 14.15 14.04
C ILE A 117 13.54 15.27 15.08
N SER A 118 13.84 14.90 16.34
CA SER A 118 14.09 15.86 17.44
C SER A 118 14.99 15.22 18.49
N GLU A 119 15.41 16.02 19.49
CA GLU A 119 16.28 15.55 20.59
C GLU A 119 15.75 14.25 21.28
N ASN A 120 14.44 14.08 21.31
CA ASN A 120 13.78 12.98 22.01
C ASN A 120 13.00 12.03 21.08
N PHE A 121 13.07 12.23 19.76
CA PHE A 121 12.30 11.42 18.80
C PHE A 121 13.18 10.98 17.63
N THR A 122 13.35 9.67 17.53
CA THR A 122 14.12 9.02 16.45
C THR A 122 13.27 7.99 15.71
N THR A 123 13.58 7.77 14.45
CA THR A 123 12.99 6.72 13.63
C THR A 123 14.07 5.83 13.04
N GLU A 124 13.77 4.55 12.95
CA GLU A 124 14.58 3.58 12.22
C GLU A 124 13.69 2.91 11.16
N TYR A 125 14.17 2.94 9.94
CA TYR A 125 13.55 2.22 8.82
C TYR A 125 14.46 1.06 8.42
N GLU A 126 13.87 -0.11 8.23
CA GLU A 126 14.53 -1.30 7.67
C GLU A 126 13.70 -1.77 6.47
N GLY A 127 14.28 -1.70 5.27
CA GLY A 127 13.57 -2.06 4.04
C GLY A 127 14.31 -1.61 2.79
N GLU A 128 13.61 -1.63 1.66
CA GLU A 128 14.18 -1.15 0.40
C GLU A 128 14.41 0.36 0.45
N VAL A 129 15.54 0.81 -0.07
CA VAL A 129 15.94 2.23 -0.12
C VAL A 129 16.28 2.61 -1.56
N GLN A 130 15.79 3.78 -1.99
CA GLN A 130 16.13 4.36 -3.28
C GLN A 130 16.45 5.84 -3.12
N ASN A 131 17.61 6.26 -3.65
CA ASN A 131 18.10 7.65 -3.54
C ASN A 131 18.17 8.17 -2.09
N GLY A 132 18.47 7.31 -1.13
CA GLY A 132 18.57 7.66 0.29
C GLY A 132 17.24 7.82 1.01
N LYS A 133 16.11 7.49 0.37
CA LYS A 133 14.76 7.50 0.97
C LYS A 133 14.18 6.11 1.04
N GLU A 134 13.25 5.92 1.97
CA GLU A 134 12.46 4.71 2.07
C GLU A 134 11.67 4.48 0.77
N TYR A 135 11.79 3.27 0.24
CA TYR A 135 11.17 2.88 -1.01
C TYR A 135 10.83 1.38 -0.99
N GLY A 136 9.67 0.99 -1.51
CA GLY A 136 9.27 -0.42 -1.50
C GLY A 136 8.76 -0.91 -0.16
N VAL A 137 8.85 -2.22 0.06
CA VAL A 137 8.41 -2.86 1.31
C VAL A 137 9.44 -2.61 2.41
N GLY A 138 8.97 -2.29 3.61
CA GLY A 138 9.83 -2.12 4.76
C GLY A 138 9.07 -1.93 6.06
N THR A 139 9.81 -1.73 7.13
CA THR A 139 9.29 -1.46 8.46
C THR A 139 9.90 -0.16 8.98
N ARG A 140 9.09 0.66 9.63
CA ARG A 140 9.56 1.85 10.36
C ARG A 140 9.24 1.69 11.83
N THR A 141 10.24 1.89 12.67
CA THR A 141 10.12 1.89 14.12
C THR A 141 10.41 3.29 14.64
N CYS A 142 9.55 3.81 15.49
CA CYS A 142 9.71 5.10 16.12
C CYS A 142 10.03 4.95 17.61
N TYR A 143 10.91 5.82 18.10
CA TYR A 143 11.31 5.84 19.50
C TYR A 143 11.08 7.25 20.06
N SER A 144 10.45 7.33 21.23
CA SER A 144 10.32 8.55 22.02
C SER A 144 11.10 8.41 23.33
N ASN A 145 12.05 9.33 23.60
CA ASN A 145 12.96 9.25 24.74
C ASN A 145 13.69 7.88 24.84
N GLY A 146 14.10 7.33 23.70
CA GLY A 146 14.77 6.03 23.62
C GLY A 146 13.87 4.82 23.87
N LYS A 147 12.56 5.02 24.01
CA LYS A 147 11.57 3.94 24.17
C LYS A 147 10.77 3.81 22.88
N TRP A 148 10.54 2.58 22.48
CA TRP A 148 9.70 2.25 21.34
C TRP A 148 8.27 2.81 21.54
N CYS A 149 7.72 3.47 20.52
CA CYS A 149 6.40 4.08 20.59
C CYS A 149 5.50 3.77 19.38
N ASN A 150 6.06 3.51 18.19
CA ASN A 150 5.28 3.15 17.03
C ASN A 150 6.07 2.19 16.11
N TYR A 151 5.33 1.38 15.36
CA TYR A 151 5.85 0.45 14.36
C TYR A 151 4.87 0.39 13.20
N ASP A 152 5.37 0.60 11.98
CA ASP A 152 4.60 0.50 10.75
C ASP A 152 5.26 -0.51 9.82
N GLU A 153 4.47 -1.41 9.24
CA GLU A 153 4.89 -2.34 8.20
C GLU A 153 4.06 -2.06 6.95
N CYS A 154 4.65 -1.33 6.00
CA CYS A 154 3.95 -0.80 4.84
C CYS A 154 4.81 -0.85 3.58
N VAL A 155 4.31 -0.25 2.51
CA VAL A 155 5.09 0.15 1.33
C VAL A 155 5.36 1.64 1.42
N TRP A 156 6.62 2.02 1.18
CA TRP A 156 7.06 3.42 1.07
C TRP A 156 7.35 3.76 -0.38
N ILE A 157 7.01 4.99 -0.76
CA ILE A 157 7.33 5.54 -2.08
C ILE A 157 7.83 6.96 -1.86
N ASP A 158 9.12 7.18 -2.12
CA ASP A 158 9.81 8.47 -1.91
C ASP A 158 9.70 8.99 -0.45
N GLY A 159 9.76 8.08 0.53
CA GLY A 159 9.69 8.39 1.96
C GLY A 159 8.27 8.50 2.54
N VAL A 160 7.24 8.24 1.75
CA VAL A 160 5.82 8.36 2.14
C VAL A 160 5.14 6.99 2.11
N MET A 161 4.33 6.66 3.11
CA MET A 161 3.58 5.41 3.17
C MET A 161 2.40 5.41 2.19
N ILE A 162 2.34 4.38 1.34
CA ILE A 162 1.21 4.13 0.43
C ILE A 162 1.00 2.63 0.30
N GLY A 163 -0.06 2.09 0.86
CA GLY A 163 -0.36 0.67 0.73
C GLY A 163 -1.10 0.06 1.91
N TYR A 164 -1.11 -1.26 1.95
CA TYR A 164 -1.62 -2.02 3.09
C TYR A 164 -0.65 -1.86 4.26
N ASP A 165 -1.14 -1.35 5.35
CA ASP A 165 -0.35 -1.08 6.54
C ASP A 165 -0.80 -1.93 7.73
N PHE A 166 0.19 -2.36 8.51
CA PHE A 166 0.03 -2.96 9.81
C PHE A 166 0.82 -2.12 10.81
N ALA A 167 0.12 -1.30 11.57
CA ALA A 167 0.70 -0.44 12.58
C ALA A 167 0.52 -1.00 14.00
N LYS A 168 1.49 -0.74 14.86
CA LYS A 168 1.41 -0.96 16.30
C LYS A 168 1.78 0.35 17.00
N GLU A 169 0.95 0.79 17.92
CA GLU A 169 1.17 2.00 18.67
C GLU A 169 1.28 1.68 20.16
N ILE A 170 2.16 2.38 20.87
CA ILE A 170 2.28 2.32 22.34
C ILE A 170 2.13 3.72 22.90
N GLU A 171 1.09 3.96 23.69
CA GLU A 171 0.96 5.15 24.52
C GLU A 171 1.51 4.88 25.95
N PHE A 172 2.41 5.77 26.40
CA PHE A 172 2.91 5.81 27.80
C PHE A 172 3.41 4.47 28.37
N GLY A 173 3.95 3.57 27.53
CA GLY A 173 4.58 2.32 27.95
C GLY A 173 3.61 1.17 28.22
N ALA A 174 2.33 1.32 27.87
CA ALA A 174 1.38 0.23 27.78
C ALA A 174 1.21 -0.19 26.31
N PHE A 175 0.95 -1.47 26.06
CA PHE A 175 0.61 -1.94 24.72
C PHE A 175 -0.69 -1.30 24.28
N GLU A 176 -0.65 -0.69 23.13
CA GLU A 176 -1.82 -0.16 22.48
C GLU A 176 -2.22 -0.91 21.25
N ASP A 177 -3.25 -0.40 20.63
CA ASP A 177 -3.97 -1.03 19.55
C ASP A 177 -3.08 -1.33 18.35
N GLN A 178 -3.30 -2.50 17.76
CA GLN A 178 -2.83 -2.76 16.41
C GLN A 178 -3.86 -2.19 15.43
N LYS A 179 -3.40 -1.47 14.42
CA LYS A 179 -4.24 -0.91 13.37
C LYS A 179 -3.90 -1.57 12.04
N ILE A 180 -4.92 -1.99 11.31
CA ILE A 180 -4.77 -2.62 10.01
C ILE A 180 -5.68 -1.89 9.03
N GLY A 181 -5.11 -1.37 7.95
CA GLY A 181 -5.86 -0.64 6.94
C GLY A 181 -5.05 -0.34 5.69
N PHE A 182 -5.55 0.56 4.87
CA PHE A 182 -4.80 1.10 3.74
C PHE A 182 -4.39 2.54 4.03
N VAL A 183 -3.15 2.86 3.72
CA VAL A 183 -2.56 4.18 3.95
C VAL A 183 -2.32 4.89 2.62
N VAL A 184 -2.62 6.17 2.57
CA VAL A 184 -2.30 7.06 1.45
C VAL A 184 -1.70 8.34 2.02
N ASN A 185 -0.46 8.63 1.65
CA ASN A 185 0.30 9.79 2.16
C ASN A 185 0.30 9.84 3.69
N ASP A 186 0.79 8.76 4.32
CA ASP A 186 0.92 8.59 5.77
C ASP A 186 -0.41 8.66 6.57
N ASN A 187 -1.56 8.58 5.89
CA ASN A 187 -2.86 8.63 6.52
C ASN A 187 -3.69 7.39 6.19
N PHE A 188 -4.28 6.75 7.18
CA PHE A 188 -5.25 5.70 6.94
C PHE A 188 -6.47 6.23 6.17
N VAL A 189 -7.02 5.39 5.31
CA VAL A 189 -8.24 5.68 4.53
C VAL A 189 -9.25 4.54 4.69
N GLY A 190 -10.54 4.88 4.70
CA GLY A 190 -11.64 3.91 4.78
C GLY A 190 -11.79 3.28 6.15
N ASN A 191 -12.05 1.99 6.19
CA ASN A 191 -12.24 1.22 7.42
C ASN A 191 -10.88 0.72 7.93
N ILE A 192 -10.63 0.94 9.21
CA ILE A 192 -9.45 0.46 9.92
C ILE A 192 -9.90 -0.62 10.88
N ARG A 193 -9.27 -1.79 10.83
CA ARG A 193 -9.43 -2.82 11.86
C ARG A 193 -8.55 -2.49 13.04
N ILE A 194 -9.13 -2.30 14.20
CA ILE A 194 -8.44 -2.03 15.46
C ILE A 194 -8.48 -3.30 16.32
N ILE A 195 -7.33 -3.74 16.77
CA ILE A 195 -7.17 -4.88 17.68
C ILE A 195 -6.59 -4.32 18.98
N PRO A 196 -7.43 -4.06 20.00
CA PRO A 196 -6.99 -3.48 21.25
C PRO A 196 -6.01 -4.37 22.00
N ALA A 197 -5.12 -3.78 22.78
CA ALA A 197 -4.33 -4.52 23.75
C ALA A 197 -5.21 -5.08 24.87
N GLY A 198 -4.99 -6.33 25.25
CA GLY A 198 -5.75 -7.01 26.32
C GLY A 198 -6.94 -7.82 25.80
N ASP A 199 -7.97 -7.98 26.65
CA ASP A 199 -9.10 -8.89 26.37
C ASP A 199 -10.27 -8.23 25.62
N SER A 200 -10.09 -7.00 25.11
CA SER A 200 -11.13 -6.32 24.37
C SER A 200 -11.31 -6.90 22.96
N GLU A 201 -12.55 -7.01 22.51
CA GLU A 201 -12.84 -7.50 21.16
C GLU A 201 -12.37 -6.52 20.09
N PRO A 202 -11.79 -7.03 18.98
CA PRO A 202 -11.44 -6.19 17.84
C PRO A 202 -12.65 -5.47 17.25
N PHE A 203 -12.48 -4.23 16.82
CA PHE A 203 -13.55 -3.44 16.21
C PHE A 203 -13.05 -2.69 14.96
N ASP A 204 -14.00 -2.21 14.16
CA ASP A 204 -13.69 -1.41 12.98
C ASP A 204 -14.00 0.07 13.26
N ASP A 205 -13.07 0.94 12.89
CA ASP A 205 -13.27 2.39 12.84
C ASP A 205 -13.26 2.86 11.39
N THR A 206 -13.88 3.99 11.11
CA THR A 206 -13.94 4.55 9.76
C THR A 206 -13.40 5.95 9.74
N VAL A 207 -12.29 6.12 9.04
CA VAL A 207 -11.70 7.42 8.71
C VAL A 207 -12.18 7.90 7.34
N LYS A 208 -11.62 8.99 6.85
CA LYS A 208 -11.99 9.55 5.53
C LYS A 208 -11.80 8.50 4.43
N LYS A 209 -12.89 8.17 3.72
CA LYS A 209 -12.85 7.22 2.61
C LYS A 209 -12.02 7.75 1.44
N PHE A 210 -11.23 6.85 0.86
CA PHE A 210 -10.59 7.09 -0.42
C PHE A 210 -11.65 7.19 -1.52
N SER A 211 -11.57 8.21 -2.34
CA SER A 211 -12.46 8.40 -3.48
C SER A 211 -11.70 8.99 -4.66
N VAL A 212 -12.10 8.60 -5.85
CA VAL A 212 -11.55 9.13 -7.10
C VAL A 212 -12.68 9.84 -7.83
N LYS A 213 -12.42 11.06 -8.31
CA LYS A 213 -13.39 11.78 -9.15
C LYS A 213 -13.55 11.02 -10.48
N CYS A 214 -14.79 10.77 -10.86
CA CYS A 214 -15.16 10.26 -12.16
C CYS A 214 -14.94 11.32 -13.24
#